data_e948065a0d5b2133736e6596144fbac8
#
_entry.id   e948065a0d5b2133736e6596144fbac8
#
_cell.length_a   1.000
_cell.length_b   1.000
_cell.length_c   1.000
_cell.angle_alpha   90.00
_cell.angle_beta   90.00
_cell.angle_gamma   90.00
#
_symmetry.space_group_name_H-M   'P 1'
#
loop_
_entity.id
_entity.type
_entity.pdbx_description
1 polymer ?
#
loop_
_entity_poly.entity_id
_entity_poly.type
_entity_poly.pdbx_seq_one_letter_code
_entity_poly.pdbx_strand_id
1 'polypeptide(L)'
;MKTAVVILNYNTRDYLSQFLPGLLASCQDLDAQVIVADNASQDDSVNLMKTVFPDVRFIQLDQNYGFTGGYNRALAQIEADYYVLINSDIEVPRDWLKPLVEWMDSHPACGACGPKLLSYNQRDTFEYAGAAGGLIDRFGYPFCRGRIMQKVETDYGQYDQATNVLWVSGACLMVRAGLWKELGGLDDRFFAHMEEIDLCWRMQLRGWKVTVVPQSYVYHIGGGTLPNESPFKLRLNFRNNLLLLENNLPATLGSHFKARVRILERMCLDGMSALVYLLKGRRDFFKAVVQAHMEYRKLRKPGEIPVNPYFPEGIYKGWIVPKGLFGKK
;
A
#
# COMPACT_ATOMS: atom_id res chain seq x y z
N MET A 1 -4.95 17.88 -17.02
CA MET A 1 -5.68 17.09 -16.00
C MET A 1 -4.91 17.19 -14.72
N LYS A 2 -5.55 17.65 -13.64
CA LYS A 2 -4.91 17.82 -12.35
C LYS A 2 -4.73 16.49 -11.62
N THR A 3 -5.76 15.64 -11.61
CA THR A 3 -5.74 14.37 -10.88
C THR A 3 -6.14 13.21 -11.78
N ALA A 4 -5.31 12.19 -11.86
CA ALA A 4 -5.64 10.90 -12.47
C ALA A 4 -5.99 9.89 -11.38
N VAL A 5 -7.23 9.43 -11.34
CA VAL A 5 -7.71 8.38 -10.43
C VAL A 5 -7.65 7.05 -11.17
N VAL A 6 -6.71 6.20 -10.80
CA VAL A 6 -6.34 5.01 -11.58
C VAL A 6 -6.67 3.74 -10.81
N ILE A 7 -7.56 2.93 -11.38
CA ILE A 7 -7.83 1.57 -10.91
C ILE A 7 -6.94 0.61 -11.69
N LEU A 8 -6.13 -0.19 -10.99
CA LEU A 8 -5.45 -1.34 -11.59
C LEU A 8 -6.34 -2.58 -11.41
N ASN A 9 -6.93 -3.04 -12.51
CA ASN A 9 -7.85 -4.17 -12.52
C ASN A 9 -7.12 -5.49 -12.85
N TYR A 10 -7.40 -6.54 -12.11
CA TYR A 10 -7.03 -7.91 -12.47
C TYR A 10 -8.06 -8.91 -11.93
N ASN A 11 -8.91 -9.44 -12.82
CA ASN A 11 -9.97 -10.40 -12.50
C ASN A 11 -10.94 -9.91 -11.40
N THR A 12 -11.36 -8.63 -11.48
CA THR A 12 -12.29 -8.02 -10.51
C THR A 12 -13.50 -7.38 -11.20
N ARG A 13 -14.03 -8.05 -12.23
CA ARG A 13 -15.18 -7.60 -13.04
C ARG A 13 -16.37 -7.19 -12.18
N ASP A 14 -16.70 -7.95 -11.16
CA ASP A 14 -17.88 -7.69 -10.33
C ASP A 14 -17.70 -6.44 -9.45
N TYR A 15 -16.49 -6.21 -8.91
CA TYR A 15 -16.17 -4.99 -8.19
C TYR A 15 -16.18 -3.76 -9.08
N LEU A 16 -15.63 -3.85 -10.31
CA LEU A 16 -15.74 -2.76 -11.28
C LEU A 16 -17.22 -2.42 -11.57
N SER A 17 -18.05 -3.44 -11.83
CA SER A 17 -19.47 -3.25 -12.06
C SER A 17 -20.19 -2.56 -10.89
N GLN A 18 -19.80 -2.90 -9.66
CA GLN A 18 -20.42 -2.39 -8.43
C GLN A 18 -19.95 -0.98 -8.07
N PHE A 19 -18.64 -0.69 -8.12
CA PHE A 19 -18.09 0.52 -7.52
C PHE A 19 -17.68 1.61 -8.52
N LEU A 20 -17.37 1.24 -9.77
CA LEU A 20 -16.95 2.22 -10.78
C LEU A 20 -17.99 3.33 -11.04
N PRO A 21 -19.32 3.06 -11.09
CA PRO A 21 -20.31 4.12 -11.26
C PRO A 21 -20.27 5.19 -10.17
N GLY A 22 -20.14 4.78 -8.91
CA GLY A 22 -20.02 5.71 -7.77
C GLY A 22 -18.73 6.53 -7.82
N LEU A 23 -17.61 5.89 -8.20
CA LEU A 23 -16.33 6.56 -8.38
C LEU A 23 -16.38 7.61 -9.50
N LEU A 24 -16.97 7.28 -10.64
CA LEU A 24 -17.18 8.22 -11.76
C LEU A 24 -18.01 9.42 -11.33
N ALA A 25 -19.14 9.18 -10.67
CA ALA A 25 -20.02 10.25 -10.19
C ALA A 25 -19.35 11.17 -9.17
N SER A 26 -18.47 10.63 -8.30
CA SER A 26 -17.73 11.41 -7.29
C SER A 26 -16.63 12.31 -7.87
N CYS A 27 -16.23 12.09 -9.12
CA CYS A 27 -15.17 12.85 -9.79
C CYS A 27 -15.71 13.88 -10.82
N GLN A 28 -17.01 13.91 -11.12
CA GLN A 28 -17.58 14.72 -12.23
C GLN A 28 -17.35 16.22 -12.10
N ASP A 29 -17.42 16.75 -10.87
CA ASP A 29 -17.28 18.19 -10.61
C ASP A 29 -15.83 18.62 -10.29
N LEU A 30 -14.86 17.73 -10.49
CA LEU A 30 -13.46 17.95 -10.17
C LEU A 30 -12.58 17.92 -11.45
N ASP A 31 -11.45 18.61 -11.46
CA ASP A 31 -10.42 18.42 -12.50
C ASP A 31 -9.70 17.06 -12.29
N ALA A 32 -10.50 16.00 -12.41
CA ALA A 32 -10.06 14.62 -12.19
C ALA A 32 -10.60 13.69 -13.29
N GLN A 33 -9.80 12.74 -13.70
CA GLN A 33 -10.18 11.70 -14.65
C GLN A 33 -10.02 10.31 -14.03
N VAL A 34 -11.09 9.51 -14.08
CA VAL A 34 -11.02 8.08 -13.72
C VAL A 34 -10.49 7.29 -14.91
N ILE A 35 -9.53 6.43 -14.65
CA ILE A 35 -8.86 5.59 -15.66
C ILE A 35 -8.83 4.16 -15.12
N VAL A 36 -9.21 3.20 -15.94
CA VAL A 36 -9.08 1.77 -15.61
C VAL A 36 -7.94 1.18 -16.41
N ALA A 37 -6.93 0.64 -15.72
CA ALA A 37 -5.83 -0.10 -16.31
C ALA A 37 -6.04 -1.59 -16.06
N ASP A 38 -6.27 -2.35 -17.10
CA ASP A 38 -6.45 -3.80 -17.02
C ASP A 38 -5.11 -4.51 -17.12
N ASN A 39 -4.79 -5.32 -16.13
CA ASN A 39 -3.53 -6.05 -16.00
C ASN A 39 -3.61 -7.46 -16.61
N ALA A 40 -4.17 -7.56 -17.82
CA ALA A 40 -4.43 -8.78 -18.58
C ALA A 40 -5.40 -9.72 -17.84
N SER A 41 -6.57 -9.23 -17.46
CA SER A 41 -7.64 -10.01 -16.86
C SER A 41 -8.11 -11.14 -17.76
N GLN A 42 -8.48 -12.26 -17.16
CA GLN A 42 -9.01 -13.45 -17.81
C GLN A 42 -10.52 -13.62 -17.60
N ASP A 43 -11.12 -12.75 -16.77
CA ASP A 43 -12.58 -12.65 -16.59
C ASP A 43 -13.19 -11.71 -17.63
N ASP A 44 -14.49 -11.40 -17.50
CA ASP A 44 -15.21 -10.50 -18.41
C ASP A 44 -14.97 -9.00 -18.19
N SER A 45 -13.92 -8.61 -17.43
CA SER A 45 -13.59 -7.21 -17.14
C SER A 45 -13.39 -6.37 -18.39
N VAL A 46 -12.64 -6.87 -19.37
CA VAL A 46 -12.35 -6.17 -20.63
C VAL A 46 -13.62 -5.90 -21.42
N ASN A 47 -14.51 -6.89 -21.52
CA ASN A 47 -15.79 -6.74 -22.21
C ASN A 47 -16.72 -5.75 -21.47
N LEU A 48 -16.78 -5.82 -20.13
CA LEU A 48 -17.52 -4.87 -19.31
C LEU A 48 -17.08 -3.42 -19.61
N MET A 49 -15.77 -3.16 -19.62
CA MET A 49 -15.24 -1.81 -19.91
C MET A 49 -15.63 -1.33 -21.31
N LYS A 50 -15.54 -2.19 -22.33
CA LYS A 50 -15.86 -1.82 -23.71
C LYS A 50 -17.34 -1.64 -23.99
N THR A 51 -18.22 -2.34 -23.26
CA THR A 51 -19.67 -2.36 -23.57
C THR A 51 -20.49 -1.51 -22.61
N VAL A 52 -20.13 -1.46 -21.32
CA VAL A 52 -20.88 -0.73 -20.28
C VAL A 52 -20.24 0.61 -19.95
N PHE A 53 -18.91 0.72 -20.03
CA PHE A 53 -18.17 1.94 -19.69
C PHE A 53 -17.29 2.44 -20.86
N PRO A 54 -17.82 2.58 -22.11
CA PRO A 54 -17.04 2.91 -23.30
C PRO A 54 -16.36 4.29 -23.23
N ASP A 55 -16.91 5.22 -22.44
CA ASP A 55 -16.40 6.59 -22.30
C ASP A 55 -15.28 6.69 -21.23
N VAL A 56 -15.05 5.64 -20.45
CA VAL A 56 -13.98 5.61 -19.45
C VAL A 56 -12.66 5.32 -20.12
N ARG A 57 -11.65 6.16 -19.89
CA ARG A 57 -10.30 5.88 -20.41
C ARG A 57 -9.83 4.52 -19.91
N PHE A 58 -9.53 3.64 -20.87
CA PHE A 58 -9.15 2.26 -20.62
C PHE A 58 -7.77 1.95 -21.17
N ILE A 59 -6.87 1.43 -20.34
CA ILE A 59 -5.52 1.00 -20.70
C ILE A 59 -5.47 -0.51 -20.54
N GLN A 60 -5.17 -1.26 -21.58
CA GLN A 60 -5.05 -2.71 -21.54
C GLN A 60 -3.58 -3.10 -21.61
N LEU A 61 -3.07 -3.75 -20.56
CA LEU A 61 -1.72 -4.31 -20.53
C LEU A 61 -1.71 -5.71 -21.15
N ASP A 62 -0.55 -6.11 -21.68
CA ASP A 62 -0.37 -7.35 -22.43
C ASP A 62 -0.22 -8.61 -21.55
N GLN A 63 0.17 -8.43 -20.27
CA GLN A 63 0.28 -9.50 -19.30
C GLN A 63 0.08 -9.00 -17.86
N ASN A 64 -0.09 -9.91 -16.91
CA ASN A 64 -0.16 -9.57 -15.48
C ASN A 64 1.24 -9.27 -14.93
N TYR A 65 1.52 -8.00 -14.70
CA TYR A 65 2.76 -7.49 -14.13
C TYR A 65 2.74 -7.39 -12.59
N GLY A 66 1.72 -7.93 -11.93
CA GLY A 66 1.46 -7.68 -10.52
C GLY A 66 0.98 -6.25 -10.26
N PHE A 67 0.87 -5.90 -9.00
CA PHE A 67 0.45 -4.55 -8.60
C PHE A 67 1.50 -3.49 -8.97
N THR A 68 2.76 -3.75 -8.67
CA THR A 68 3.87 -2.82 -8.90
C THR A 68 4.08 -2.53 -10.38
N GLY A 69 4.33 -3.57 -11.16
CA GLY A 69 4.59 -3.43 -12.58
C GLY A 69 3.39 -2.96 -13.37
N GLY A 70 2.16 -3.31 -12.93
CA GLY A 70 0.92 -2.84 -13.51
C GLY A 70 0.76 -1.32 -13.36
N TYR A 71 0.86 -0.79 -12.13
CA TYR A 71 0.81 0.66 -11.91
C TYR A 71 1.94 1.41 -12.60
N ASN A 72 3.19 0.92 -12.55
CA ASN A 72 4.30 1.58 -13.22
C ASN A 72 4.04 1.75 -14.73
N ARG A 73 3.51 0.72 -15.39
CA ARG A 73 3.21 0.76 -16.85
C ARG A 73 1.99 1.61 -17.18
N ALA A 74 0.97 1.54 -16.35
CA ALA A 74 -0.23 2.35 -16.54
C ALA A 74 0.07 3.84 -16.36
N LEU A 75 0.72 4.22 -15.26
CA LEU A 75 1.03 5.62 -14.96
C LEU A 75 2.06 6.24 -15.90
N ALA A 76 2.93 5.43 -16.52
CA ALA A 76 3.84 5.90 -17.58
C ALA A 76 3.10 6.44 -18.82
N GLN A 77 1.81 6.10 -19.01
CA GLN A 77 0.97 6.53 -20.12
C GLN A 77 0.03 7.69 -19.75
N ILE A 78 0.19 8.27 -18.54
CA ILE A 78 -0.74 9.24 -17.96
C ILE A 78 0.03 10.49 -17.56
N GLU A 79 -0.46 11.66 -18.01
CA GLU A 79 0.05 12.97 -17.61
C GLU A 79 -0.97 13.64 -16.67
N ALA A 80 -0.54 13.91 -15.42
CA ALA A 80 -1.32 14.61 -14.41
C ALA A 80 -0.38 15.26 -13.40
N ASP A 81 -0.91 16.12 -12.51
CA ASP A 81 -0.16 16.66 -11.37
C ASP A 81 -0.13 15.67 -10.22
N TYR A 82 -1.25 14.94 -10.04
CA TYR A 82 -1.42 13.93 -9.01
C TYR A 82 -1.90 12.60 -9.59
N TYR A 83 -1.34 11.51 -9.10
CA TYR A 83 -1.88 10.17 -9.29
C TYR A 83 -2.60 9.71 -8.03
N VAL A 84 -3.78 9.14 -8.18
CA VAL A 84 -4.47 8.39 -7.13
C VAL A 84 -4.51 6.93 -7.55
N LEU A 85 -3.80 6.09 -6.83
CA LEU A 85 -3.92 4.64 -6.93
C LEU A 85 -5.13 4.24 -6.09
N ILE A 86 -6.09 3.53 -6.67
CA ILE A 86 -7.28 3.08 -5.97
C ILE A 86 -7.66 1.66 -6.38
N ASN A 87 -8.00 0.81 -5.41
CA ASN A 87 -8.44 -0.56 -5.68
C ASN A 87 -9.86 -0.59 -6.26
N SER A 88 -10.15 -1.63 -7.04
CA SER A 88 -11.49 -1.86 -7.62
C SER A 88 -12.58 -2.22 -6.59
N ASP A 89 -12.20 -2.69 -5.39
CA ASP A 89 -13.09 -3.10 -4.30
C ASP A 89 -13.29 -2.01 -3.23
N ILE A 90 -13.21 -0.73 -3.66
CA ILE A 90 -13.42 0.44 -2.81
C ILE A 90 -14.73 1.16 -3.18
N GLU A 91 -15.56 1.40 -2.17
CA GLU A 91 -16.66 2.34 -2.23
C GLU A 91 -16.20 3.71 -1.72
N VAL A 92 -16.49 4.76 -2.49
CA VAL A 92 -16.13 6.14 -2.15
C VAL A 92 -17.37 6.97 -1.81
N PRO A 93 -17.35 7.82 -0.76
CA PRO A 93 -18.31 8.90 -0.58
C PRO A 93 -18.16 9.96 -1.67
N ARG A 94 -19.21 10.80 -1.86
CA ARG A 94 -19.21 11.83 -2.90
C ARG A 94 -18.01 12.77 -2.84
N ASP A 95 -17.63 13.22 -1.66
CA ASP A 95 -16.62 14.26 -1.47
C ASP A 95 -15.25 13.72 -1.03
N TRP A 96 -14.95 12.44 -1.26
CA TRP A 96 -13.73 11.79 -0.77
C TRP A 96 -12.43 12.37 -1.35
N LEU A 97 -12.44 12.78 -2.62
CA LEU A 97 -11.22 13.21 -3.34
C LEU A 97 -10.83 14.65 -3.01
N LYS A 98 -11.83 15.52 -2.82
CA LYS A 98 -11.62 16.96 -2.60
C LYS A 98 -10.70 17.27 -1.43
N PRO A 99 -10.85 16.69 -0.21
CA PRO A 99 -9.93 16.96 0.91
C PRO A 99 -8.49 16.54 0.62
N LEU A 100 -8.28 15.47 -0.17
CA LEU A 100 -6.94 15.04 -0.54
C LEU A 100 -6.26 16.02 -1.49
N VAL A 101 -6.99 16.52 -2.51
CA VAL A 101 -6.48 17.52 -3.45
C VAL A 101 -6.15 18.82 -2.73
N GLU A 102 -7.07 19.33 -1.89
CA GLU A 102 -6.88 20.54 -1.11
C GLU A 102 -5.67 20.43 -0.16
N TRP A 103 -5.49 19.25 0.47
CA TRP A 103 -4.32 18.98 1.30
C TRP A 103 -3.03 19.06 0.51
N MET A 104 -2.96 18.37 -0.63
CA MET A 104 -1.76 18.37 -1.49
C MET A 104 -1.44 19.76 -2.02
N ASP A 105 -2.46 20.56 -2.40
CA ASP A 105 -2.27 21.93 -2.88
C ASP A 105 -1.73 22.87 -1.80
N SER A 106 -2.26 22.75 -0.58
CA SER A 106 -1.89 23.62 0.54
C SER A 106 -0.60 23.18 1.28
N HIS A 107 -0.12 21.96 1.03
CA HIS A 107 1.06 21.40 1.70
C HIS A 107 2.12 20.94 0.68
N PRO A 108 2.92 21.86 0.09
CA PRO A 108 3.87 21.53 -0.96
C PRO A 108 4.96 20.54 -0.54
N ALA A 109 5.25 20.39 0.75
CA ALA A 109 6.17 19.40 1.29
C ALA A 109 5.54 17.99 1.45
N CYS A 110 4.23 17.83 1.23
CA CYS A 110 3.57 16.54 1.25
C CYS A 110 3.79 15.83 -0.09
N GLY A 111 4.48 14.69 -0.09
CA GLY A 111 4.76 13.88 -1.29
C GLY A 111 3.62 12.94 -1.62
N ALA A 112 2.98 12.39 -0.58
CA ALA A 112 1.83 11.49 -0.71
C ALA A 112 0.86 11.66 0.45
N CYS A 113 -0.43 11.43 0.20
CA CYS A 113 -1.44 11.37 1.24
C CYS A 113 -2.47 10.26 0.94
N GLY A 114 -3.28 9.93 1.94
CA GLY A 114 -4.37 8.98 1.78
C GLY A 114 -5.51 9.25 2.75
N PRO A 115 -6.71 8.70 2.47
CA PRO A 115 -7.88 8.82 3.34
C PRO A 115 -7.78 7.90 4.56
N LYS A 116 -8.73 8.01 5.49
CA LYS A 116 -9.06 6.91 6.41
C LYS A 116 -9.66 5.75 5.60
N LEU A 117 -9.23 4.53 5.90
CA LEU A 117 -9.84 3.32 5.34
C LEU A 117 -10.74 2.69 6.40
N LEU A 118 -12.01 2.60 6.09
CA LEU A 118 -13.04 1.95 6.89
C LEU A 118 -13.45 0.62 6.25
N SER A 119 -13.92 -0.31 7.06
CA SER A 119 -14.40 -1.59 6.57
C SER A 119 -15.72 -1.42 5.81
N TYR A 120 -15.83 -1.99 4.61
CA TYR A 120 -17.08 -2.00 3.87
C TYR A 120 -18.18 -2.78 4.60
N ASN A 121 -17.81 -3.89 5.24
CA ASN A 121 -18.76 -4.78 5.93
C ASN A 121 -19.14 -4.30 7.33
N GLN A 122 -18.27 -3.52 7.99
CA GLN A 122 -18.49 -2.96 9.33
C GLN A 122 -18.07 -1.48 9.30
N ARG A 123 -18.95 -0.62 8.82
CA ARG A 123 -18.67 0.78 8.44
C ARG A 123 -18.19 1.68 9.57
N ASP A 124 -18.39 1.28 10.80
CA ASP A 124 -17.93 1.94 12.02
C ASP A 124 -16.55 1.46 12.50
N THR A 125 -15.92 0.52 11.79
CA THR A 125 -14.60 -0.01 12.14
C THR A 125 -13.56 0.35 11.09
N PHE A 126 -12.30 0.48 11.53
CA PHE A 126 -11.20 0.66 10.59
C PHE A 126 -11.00 -0.58 9.72
N GLU A 127 -10.45 -0.39 8.53
CA GLU A 127 -10.07 -1.48 7.65
C GLU A 127 -8.67 -2.00 8.04
N TYR A 128 -8.43 -3.28 7.81
CA TYR A 128 -7.21 -3.98 8.23
C TYR A 128 -5.94 -3.43 7.55
N ALA A 129 -5.99 -3.08 6.26
CA ALA A 129 -4.82 -2.81 5.43
C ALA A 129 -4.51 -1.31 5.27
N GLY A 130 -4.81 -0.47 6.26
CA GLY A 130 -4.49 0.96 6.15
C GLY A 130 -5.05 1.79 7.30
N ALA A 131 -6.25 1.49 7.75
CA ALA A 131 -6.91 2.16 8.87
C ALA A 131 -6.77 3.70 8.81
N ALA A 132 -6.22 4.32 9.85
CA ALA A 132 -5.96 5.77 9.92
C ALA A 132 -4.46 6.09 9.74
N GLY A 133 -3.81 5.43 8.78
CA GLY A 133 -2.39 5.63 8.46
C GLY A 133 -1.46 4.62 9.14
N GLY A 134 -0.37 4.33 8.46
CA GLY A 134 0.54 3.24 8.78
C GLY A 134 1.85 3.67 9.43
N LEU A 135 2.32 2.83 10.31
CA LEU A 135 3.56 2.91 11.06
C LEU A 135 4.37 1.63 10.87
N ILE A 136 5.62 1.62 11.28
CA ILE A 136 6.44 0.40 11.29
C ILE A 136 7.24 0.32 12.61
N ASP A 137 7.43 -0.88 13.13
CA ASP A 137 8.26 -1.05 14.32
C ASP A 137 9.74 -1.25 13.99
N ARG A 138 10.58 -1.29 15.02
CA ARG A 138 12.04 -1.46 14.88
C ARG A 138 12.47 -2.74 14.16
N PHE A 139 11.62 -3.76 14.08
CA PHE A 139 11.87 -5.02 13.38
C PHE A 139 11.21 -5.11 12.00
N GLY A 140 10.56 -4.02 11.57
CA GLY A 140 9.91 -3.96 10.27
C GLY A 140 8.51 -4.55 10.23
N TYR A 141 7.82 -4.69 11.38
CA TYR A 141 6.41 -5.09 11.39
C TYR A 141 5.52 -3.87 11.15
N PRO A 142 4.79 -3.80 10.02
CA PRO A 142 3.87 -2.72 9.76
C PRO A 142 2.61 -2.86 10.64
N PHE A 143 2.13 -1.74 11.14
CA PHE A 143 0.88 -1.62 11.88
C PHE A 143 0.25 -0.27 11.57
N CYS A 144 -0.99 -0.04 12.01
CA CYS A 144 -1.71 1.19 11.70
C CYS A 144 -2.25 1.84 12.97
N ARG A 145 -2.50 3.14 12.89
CA ARG A 145 -3.38 3.83 13.83
C ARG A 145 -4.78 3.25 13.60
N GLY A 146 -5.39 2.66 14.63
CA GLY A 146 -6.66 1.91 14.53
C GLY A 146 -6.50 0.41 14.28
N ARG A 147 -5.27 -0.13 14.09
CA ARG A 147 -5.08 -1.57 13.93
C ARG A 147 -3.69 -2.04 14.38
N ILE A 148 -3.65 -3.02 15.29
CA ILE A 148 -2.43 -3.74 15.68
C ILE A 148 -2.65 -5.23 15.48
N MET A 149 -1.92 -5.86 14.58
CA MET A 149 -2.10 -7.25 14.16
C MET A 149 -3.56 -7.51 13.74
N GLN A 150 -4.27 -8.45 14.38
CA GLN A 150 -5.67 -8.78 14.11
C GLN A 150 -6.67 -7.92 14.90
N LYS A 151 -6.19 -7.04 15.78
CA LYS A 151 -7.05 -6.17 16.58
C LYS A 151 -7.33 -4.89 15.82
N VAL A 152 -8.56 -4.71 15.39
CA VAL A 152 -9.07 -3.52 14.70
C VAL A 152 -9.92 -2.72 15.69
N GLU A 153 -9.77 -1.40 15.68
CA GLU A 153 -10.55 -0.48 16.51
C GLU A 153 -11.84 -0.05 15.79
N THR A 154 -12.84 0.32 16.57
CA THR A 154 -13.99 1.09 16.08
C THR A 154 -13.57 2.56 15.91
N ASP A 155 -14.06 3.22 14.87
CA ASP A 155 -13.81 4.65 14.63
C ASP A 155 -14.83 5.50 15.42
N TYR A 156 -14.35 6.17 16.45
CA TYR A 156 -15.10 7.14 17.24
C TYR A 156 -14.62 8.58 16.99
N GLY A 157 -13.86 8.82 15.93
CA GLY A 157 -13.22 10.10 15.65
C GLY A 157 -11.87 10.31 16.35
N GLN A 158 -11.31 9.28 17.00
CA GLN A 158 -10.02 9.35 17.72
C GLN A 158 -8.82 9.67 16.83
N TYR A 159 -8.97 9.54 15.49
CA TYR A 159 -7.94 9.83 14.50
C TYR A 159 -8.39 10.85 13.44
N ASP A 160 -9.27 11.79 13.77
CA ASP A 160 -9.84 12.78 12.84
C ASP A 160 -8.92 13.99 12.58
N GLN A 161 -7.70 13.98 13.10
CA GLN A 161 -6.70 15.00 12.79
C GLN A 161 -5.70 14.48 11.75
N ALA A 162 -5.46 15.30 10.70
CA ALA A 162 -4.43 15.01 9.71
C ALA A 162 -3.07 14.83 10.40
N THR A 163 -2.39 13.75 10.07
CA THR A 163 -1.19 13.34 10.80
C THR A 163 -0.16 12.74 9.84
N ASN A 164 1.11 13.12 10.01
CA ASN A 164 2.19 12.46 9.31
C ASN A 164 2.37 11.02 9.82
N VAL A 165 2.54 10.12 8.89
CA VAL A 165 2.68 8.68 9.12
C VAL A 165 3.81 8.13 8.27
N LEU A 166 4.26 6.89 8.51
CA LEU A 166 5.28 6.31 7.63
C LEU A 166 4.72 6.01 6.24
N TRP A 167 3.50 5.50 6.17
CA TRP A 167 2.86 5.10 4.92
C TRP A 167 1.35 5.25 4.95
N VAL A 168 0.76 5.42 3.79
CA VAL A 168 -0.67 5.30 3.54
C VAL A 168 -0.92 4.11 2.62
N SER A 169 -2.11 3.52 2.70
CA SER A 169 -2.41 2.26 2.01
C SER A 169 -2.41 2.39 0.49
N GLY A 170 -1.81 1.42 -0.19
CA GLY A 170 -1.92 1.29 -1.65
C GLY A 170 -3.35 1.05 -2.15
N ALA A 171 -4.27 0.68 -1.25
CA ALA A 171 -5.69 0.56 -1.60
C ALA A 171 -6.32 1.92 -2.00
N CYS A 172 -5.83 3.04 -1.40
CA CYS A 172 -6.17 4.40 -1.83
C CYS A 172 -5.02 5.35 -1.44
N LEU A 173 -4.16 5.68 -2.40
CA LEU A 173 -2.97 6.50 -2.21
C LEU A 173 -2.92 7.60 -3.25
N MET A 174 -2.83 8.86 -2.82
CA MET A 174 -2.59 10.01 -3.69
C MET A 174 -1.12 10.43 -3.59
N VAL A 175 -0.48 10.67 -4.74
CA VAL A 175 0.95 10.99 -4.85
C VAL A 175 1.20 12.06 -5.90
N ARG A 176 2.22 12.93 -5.70
CA ARG A 176 2.68 13.86 -6.73
C ARG A 176 3.28 13.09 -7.90
N ALA A 177 2.77 13.33 -9.11
CA ALA A 177 3.23 12.64 -10.32
C ALA A 177 4.71 12.89 -10.62
N GLY A 178 5.20 14.12 -10.41
CA GLY A 178 6.62 14.44 -10.55
C GLY A 178 7.50 13.63 -9.59
N LEU A 179 7.09 13.51 -8.32
CA LEU A 179 7.82 12.73 -7.32
C LEU A 179 7.76 11.23 -7.61
N TRP A 180 6.62 10.72 -8.09
CA TRP A 180 6.51 9.33 -8.56
C TRP A 180 7.54 9.03 -9.65
N LYS A 181 7.63 9.90 -10.66
CA LYS A 181 8.60 9.76 -11.77
C LYS A 181 10.05 9.87 -11.27
N GLU A 182 10.36 10.82 -10.39
CA GLU A 182 11.70 11.01 -9.79
C GLU A 182 12.16 9.76 -9.02
N LEU A 183 11.24 9.14 -8.26
CA LEU A 183 11.53 7.95 -7.47
C LEU A 183 11.54 6.65 -8.27
N GLY A 184 11.17 6.69 -9.56
CA GLY A 184 11.05 5.51 -10.41
C GLY A 184 9.83 4.65 -10.11
N GLY A 185 8.79 5.22 -9.47
CA GLY A 185 7.55 4.51 -9.12
C GLY A 185 7.71 3.46 -8.02
N LEU A 186 6.94 2.39 -8.13
CA LEU A 186 7.01 1.22 -7.24
C LEU A 186 8.18 0.31 -7.66
N ASP A 187 8.78 -0.36 -6.69
CA ASP A 187 9.85 -1.32 -6.95
C ASP A 187 9.28 -2.65 -7.47
N ASP A 188 9.50 -2.97 -8.73
CA ASP A 188 8.95 -4.15 -9.42
C ASP A 188 9.32 -5.49 -8.75
N ARG A 189 10.36 -5.53 -7.92
CA ARG A 189 10.74 -6.74 -7.16
C ARG A 189 9.66 -7.18 -6.17
N PHE A 190 8.80 -6.27 -5.73
CA PHE A 190 7.74 -6.57 -4.76
C PHE A 190 6.59 -7.38 -5.39
N PHE A 191 6.24 -7.15 -6.63
CA PHE A 191 5.09 -7.72 -7.32
C PHE A 191 3.74 -7.27 -6.72
N ALA A 192 3.51 -7.51 -5.43
CA ALA A 192 2.38 -7.04 -4.63
C ALA A 192 2.70 -7.13 -3.13
N HIS A 193 2.12 -6.26 -2.31
CA HIS A 193 2.30 -6.07 -0.87
C HIS A 193 3.63 -5.43 -0.46
N MET A 194 3.56 -4.42 0.39
CA MET A 194 4.66 -3.62 0.96
C MET A 194 5.29 -2.59 -0.01
N GLU A 195 4.93 -2.57 -1.28
CA GLU A 195 5.45 -1.65 -2.28
C GLU A 195 5.10 -0.19 -1.98
N GLU A 196 3.89 0.05 -1.46
CA GLU A 196 3.45 1.37 -1.05
C GLU A 196 4.20 1.85 0.19
N ILE A 197 4.51 0.94 1.11
CA ILE A 197 5.32 1.24 2.30
C ILE A 197 6.74 1.62 1.88
N ASP A 198 7.32 0.88 0.94
CA ASP A 198 8.62 1.18 0.37
C ASP A 198 8.66 2.55 -0.31
N LEU A 199 7.66 2.84 -1.17
CA LEU A 199 7.56 4.13 -1.84
C LEU A 199 7.47 5.29 -0.85
N CYS A 200 6.58 5.19 0.13
CA CYS A 200 6.39 6.21 1.17
C CYS A 200 7.66 6.40 2.02
N TRP A 201 8.38 5.32 2.35
CA TRP A 201 9.63 5.41 3.10
C TRP A 201 10.74 6.09 2.28
N ARG A 202 10.87 5.73 0.99
CA ARG A 202 11.82 6.38 0.06
C ARG A 202 11.55 7.88 -0.11
N MET A 203 10.26 8.30 -0.12
CA MET A 203 9.87 9.72 -0.12
C MET A 203 10.38 10.43 1.13
N GLN A 204 10.15 9.86 2.30
CA GLN A 204 10.53 10.49 3.57
C GLN A 204 12.05 10.58 3.74
N LEU A 205 12.81 9.60 3.27
CA LEU A 205 14.27 9.67 3.25
C LEU A 205 14.82 10.83 2.40
N ARG A 206 13.97 11.42 1.53
CA ARG A 206 14.26 12.62 0.73
C ARG A 206 13.62 13.90 1.27
N GLY A 207 13.05 13.84 2.47
CA GLY A 207 12.47 15.00 3.15
C GLY A 207 11.00 15.29 2.83
N TRP A 208 10.35 14.46 2.01
CA TRP A 208 8.92 14.58 1.77
C TRP A 208 8.11 14.01 2.93
N LYS A 209 6.94 14.60 3.17
CA LYS A 209 5.99 14.11 4.16
C LYS A 209 4.98 13.15 3.53
N VAL A 210 4.50 12.20 4.33
CA VAL A 210 3.39 11.30 3.99
C VAL A 210 2.32 11.49 5.05
N THR A 211 1.09 11.79 4.64
CA THR A 211 0.04 12.24 5.56
C THR A 211 -1.25 11.44 5.37
N VAL A 212 -1.86 10.97 6.45
CA VAL A 212 -3.27 10.56 6.43
C VAL A 212 -4.15 11.80 6.63
N VAL A 213 -5.15 11.98 5.76
CA VAL A 213 -6.09 13.10 5.74
C VAL A 213 -7.49 12.57 6.07
N PRO A 214 -7.89 12.55 7.35
CA PRO A 214 -9.09 11.86 7.80
C PRO A 214 -10.41 12.54 7.42
N GLN A 215 -10.36 13.79 6.91
CA GLN A 215 -11.50 14.47 6.27
C GLN A 215 -11.95 13.75 4.98
N SER A 216 -11.07 12.95 4.42
CA SER A 216 -11.37 11.96 3.39
C SER A 216 -11.44 10.58 4.03
N TYR A 217 -12.43 9.79 3.65
CA TYR A 217 -12.53 8.38 4.03
C TYR A 217 -13.12 7.56 2.89
N VAL A 218 -12.79 6.28 2.85
CA VAL A 218 -13.29 5.33 1.87
C VAL A 218 -13.59 3.98 2.55
N TYR A 219 -14.50 3.20 1.96
CA TYR A 219 -14.84 1.87 2.45
C TYR A 219 -14.20 0.80 1.58
N HIS A 220 -13.45 -0.11 2.18
CA HIS A 220 -12.71 -1.15 1.48
C HIS A 220 -13.24 -2.54 1.89
N ILE A 221 -13.50 -3.41 0.91
CA ILE A 221 -13.92 -4.79 1.17
C ILE A 221 -12.75 -5.58 1.75
N GLY A 222 -11.57 -5.44 1.13
CA GLY A 222 -10.36 -6.13 1.54
C GLY A 222 -10.31 -7.61 1.17
N GLY A 223 -9.16 -8.08 0.71
CA GLY A 223 -8.95 -9.49 0.37
C GLY A 223 -9.56 -9.95 -0.96
N GLY A 224 -10.06 -9.02 -1.78
CA GLY A 224 -10.74 -9.33 -3.04
C GLY A 224 -9.88 -10.05 -4.09
N THR A 225 -8.57 -9.81 -4.12
CA THR A 225 -7.69 -10.40 -5.15
C THR A 225 -6.90 -11.61 -4.65
N LEU A 226 -6.47 -11.64 -3.38
CA LEU A 226 -5.70 -12.74 -2.82
C LEU A 226 -6.29 -13.18 -1.47
N PRO A 227 -6.67 -14.48 -1.31
CA PRO A 227 -7.19 -15.01 -0.07
C PRO A 227 -6.24 -14.75 1.11
N ASN A 228 -6.80 -14.38 2.27
CA ASN A 228 -6.01 -14.00 3.45
C ASN A 228 -5.13 -15.15 3.98
N GLU A 229 -5.54 -16.39 3.83
CA GLU A 229 -4.81 -17.59 4.24
C GLU A 229 -4.14 -18.33 3.06
N SER A 230 -3.41 -17.61 2.20
CA SER A 230 -2.68 -18.19 1.08
C SER A 230 -1.18 -18.32 1.40
N PRO A 231 -0.55 -19.51 1.19
CA PRO A 231 0.92 -19.64 1.27
C PRO A 231 1.65 -18.70 0.32
N PHE A 232 1.07 -18.39 -0.85
CA PHE A 232 1.60 -17.43 -1.81
C PHE A 232 1.65 -16.01 -1.22
N LYS A 233 0.52 -15.54 -0.65
CA LYS A 233 0.46 -14.22 0.03
C LYS A 233 1.44 -14.14 1.20
N LEU A 234 1.53 -15.21 2.00
CA LEU A 234 2.48 -15.29 3.10
C LEU A 234 3.92 -15.16 2.60
N ARG A 235 4.28 -15.90 1.54
CA ARG A 235 5.60 -15.84 0.91
C ARG A 235 5.95 -14.45 0.45
N LEU A 236 5.04 -13.77 -0.25
CA LEU A 236 5.23 -12.36 -0.66
C LEU A 236 5.46 -11.46 0.55
N ASN A 237 4.64 -11.56 1.59
CA ASN A 237 4.77 -10.71 2.77
C ASN A 237 6.12 -10.87 3.49
N PHE A 238 6.61 -12.09 3.69
CA PHE A 238 7.91 -12.32 4.32
C PHE A 238 9.07 -11.84 3.43
N ARG A 239 9.03 -12.17 2.13
CA ARG A 239 10.04 -11.74 1.16
C ARG A 239 10.10 -10.22 1.04
N ASN A 240 8.96 -9.60 0.84
CA ASN A 240 8.85 -8.17 0.59
C ASN A 240 9.19 -7.34 1.82
N ASN A 241 8.88 -7.85 3.02
CA ASN A 241 9.31 -7.18 4.24
C ASN A 241 10.84 -7.13 4.35
N LEU A 242 11.56 -8.20 3.98
CA LEU A 242 13.01 -8.19 3.95
C LEU A 242 13.56 -7.26 2.86
N LEU A 243 12.92 -7.18 1.67
CA LEU A 243 13.28 -6.23 0.62
C LEU A 243 13.05 -4.77 1.07
N LEU A 244 11.92 -4.51 1.73
CA LEU A 244 11.60 -3.20 2.32
C LEU A 244 12.71 -2.74 3.28
N LEU A 245 13.14 -3.62 4.17
CA LEU A 245 14.21 -3.33 5.13
C LEU A 245 15.57 -3.14 4.42
N GLU A 246 15.90 -3.97 3.43
CA GLU A 246 17.13 -3.85 2.64
C GLU A 246 17.20 -2.52 1.88
N ASN A 247 16.06 -2.06 1.32
CA ASN A 247 15.99 -0.80 0.59
C ASN A 247 16.19 0.42 1.50
N ASN A 248 15.60 0.43 2.70
CA ASN A 248 15.37 1.67 3.45
C ASN A 248 16.20 1.78 4.75
N LEU A 249 16.53 0.66 5.41
CA LEU A 249 17.28 0.70 6.67
C LEU A 249 18.71 1.27 6.53
N PRO A 250 19.48 1.01 5.45
CA PRO A 250 20.81 1.60 5.31
C PRO A 250 20.80 3.11 5.45
N ALA A 251 19.88 3.80 4.74
CA ALA A 251 19.71 5.25 4.84
C ALA A 251 19.20 5.69 6.22
N THR A 252 18.17 4.99 6.75
CA THR A 252 17.57 5.30 8.05
C THR A 252 18.57 5.19 9.21
N LEU A 253 19.49 4.21 9.18
CA LEU A 253 20.45 3.95 10.24
C LEU A 253 21.83 4.57 9.94
N GLY A 254 22.02 5.16 8.76
CA GLY A 254 23.30 5.70 8.29
C GLY A 254 24.39 4.62 8.20
N SER A 255 24.03 3.32 8.03
CA SER A 255 25.00 2.23 8.08
C SER A 255 24.47 0.94 7.48
N HIS A 256 25.14 0.42 6.47
CA HIS A 256 24.85 -0.92 5.92
C HIS A 256 25.06 -2.04 6.95
N PHE A 257 26.06 -1.90 7.83
CA PHE A 257 26.31 -2.91 8.87
C PHE A 257 25.15 -2.98 9.87
N LYS A 258 24.69 -1.81 10.41
CA LYS A 258 23.53 -1.77 11.32
C LYS A 258 22.25 -2.29 10.67
N ALA A 259 22.03 -1.93 9.41
CA ALA A 259 20.89 -2.42 8.63
C ALA A 259 20.93 -3.95 8.50
N ARG A 260 22.11 -4.51 8.16
CA ARG A 260 22.28 -5.97 8.04
C ARG A 260 22.04 -6.70 9.35
N VAL A 261 22.51 -6.17 10.48
CA VAL A 261 22.22 -6.74 11.82
C VAL A 261 20.71 -6.76 12.06
N ARG A 262 20.02 -5.65 11.77
CA ARG A 262 18.56 -5.55 11.96
C ARG A 262 17.79 -6.53 11.06
N ILE A 263 18.22 -6.71 9.81
CA ILE A 263 17.63 -7.69 8.88
C ILE A 263 17.85 -9.11 9.40
N LEU A 264 19.02 -9.44 9.93
CA LEU A 264 19.28 -10.74 10.52
C LEU A 264 18.40 -11.01 11.75
N GLU A 265 18.24 -10.03 12.65
CA GLU A 265 17.30 -10.12 13.77
C GLU A 265 15.87 -10.42 13.26
N ARG A 266 15.42 -9.72 12.21
CA ARG A 266 14.12 -9.98 11.58
C ARG A 266 14.05 -11.40 10.99
N MET A 267 15.06 -11.86 10.29
CA MET A 267 15.10 -13.22 9.74
C MET A 267 15.03 -14.30 10.83
N CYS A 268 15.61 -14.06 12.02
CA CYS A 268 15.47 -14.96 13.17
C CYS A 268 14.01 -15.01 13.66
N LEU A 269 13.31 -13.85 13.74
CA LEU A 269 11.90 -13.79 14.10
C LEU A 269 11.01 -14.51 13.07
N ASP A 270 11.33 -14.37 11.78
CA ASP A 270 10.65 -15.10 10.70
C ASP A 270 10.87 -16.62 10.84
N GLY A 271 12.10 -17.06 11.18
CA GLY A 271 12.40 -18.45 11.45
C GLY A 271 11.59 -19.03 12.62
N MET A 272 11.40 -18.25 13.69
CA MET A 272 10.52 -18.67 14.81
C MET A 272 9.05 -18.79 14.32
N SER A 273 8.57 -17.88 13.50
CA SER A 273 7.24 -17.97 12.90
C SER A 273 7.10 -19.22 12.02
N ALA A 274 8.11 -19.53 11.22
CA ALA A 274 8.16 -20.76 10.40
C ALA A 274 8.08 -22.03 11.27
N LEU A 275 8.80 -22.07 12.39
CA LEU A 275 8.75 -23.19 13.32
C LEU A 275 7.36 -23.36 13.92
N VAL A 276 6.69 -22.25 14.29
CA VAL A 276 5.29 -22.29 14.78
C VAL A 276 4.35 -22.88 13.73
N TYR A 277 4.48 -22.52 12.45
CA TYR A 277 3.72 -23.16 11.37
C TYR A 277 3.98 -24.65 11.28
N LEU A 278 5.24 -25.06 11.35
CA LEU A 278 5.61 -26.47 11.30
C LEU A 278 5.00 -27.27 12.48
N LEU A 279 5.08 -26.75 13.70
CA LEU A 279 4.51 -27.37 14.90
C LEU A 279 2.97 -27.47 14.85
N LYS A 280 2.32 -26.53 14.12
CA LYS A 280 0.88 -26.56 13.86
C LYS A 280 0.50 -27.47 12.65
N GLY A 281 1.44 -28.21 12.08
CA GLY A 281 1.19 -29.06 10.92
C GLY A 281 1.05 -28.31 9.57
N ARG A 282 1.22 -26.98 9.55
CA ARG A 282 1.09 -26.13 8.36
C ARG A 282 2.42 -26.15 7.56
N ARG A 283 2.75 -27.30 6.96
CA ARG A 283 4.01 -27.50 6.22
C ARG A 283 4.13 -26.60 4.99
N ASP A 284 3.02 -26.28 4.35
CA ASP A 284 2.92 -25.35 3.22
C ASP A 284 3.35 -23.94 3.60
N PHE A 285 2.91 -23.45 4.76
CA PHE A 285 3.28 -22.15 5.31
C PHE A 285 4.75 -22.11 5.76
N PHE A 286 5.25 -23.20 6.38
CA PHE A 286 6.69 -23.32 6.67
C PHE A 286 7.53 -23.18 5.40
N LYS A 287 7.18 -23.93 4.33
CA LYS A 287 7.86 -23.87 3.04
C LYS A 287 7.79 -22.46 2.44
N ALA A 288 6.65 -21.76 2.56
CA ALA A 288 6.48 -20.41 2.07
C ALA A 288 7.46 -19.41 2.71
N VAL A 289 7.70 -19.51 4.03
CA VAL A 289 8.69 -18.64 4.71
C VAL A 289 10.13 -18.96 4.24
N VAL A 290 10.48 -20.25 4.12
CA VAL A 290 11.80 -20.65 3.61
C VAL A 290 12.03 -20.15 2.19
N GLN A 291 11.04 -20.31 1.31
CA GLN A 291 11.09 -19.81 -0.08
C GLN A 291 11.22 -18.28 -0.12
N ALA A 292 10.49 -17.56 0.74
CA ALA A 292 10.59 -16.11 0.85
C ALA A 292 12.04 -15.65 1.14
N HIS A 293 12.72 -16.30 2.07
CA HIS A 293 14.12 -15.99 2.40
C HIS A 293 15.08 -16.34 1.25
N MET A 294 14.82 -17.42 0.52
CA MET A 294 15.63 -17.80 -0.66
C MET A 294 15.45 -16.78 -1.80
N GLU A 295 14.22 -16.37 -2.07
CA GLU A 295 13.90 -15.35 -3.09
C GLU A 295 14.50 -13.99 -2.69
N TYR A 296 14.35 -13.57 -1.44
CA TYR A 296 14.97 -12.33 -0.94
C TYR A 296 16.48 -12.33 -1.21
N ARG A 297 17.20 -13.42 -0.91
CA ARG A 297 18.65 -13.51 -1.16
C ARG A 297 19.03 -13.33 -2.63
N LYS A 298 18.16 -13.75 -3.55
CA LYS A 298 18.37 -13.58 -5.01
C LYS A 298 18.06 -12.15 -5.48
N LEU A 299 17.01 -11.52 -4.89
CA LEU A 299 16.49 -10.24 -5.32
C LEU A 299 17.12 -9.04 -4.61
N ARG A 300 17.77 -9.25 -3.46
CA ARG A 300 18.30 -8.17 -2.62
C ARG A 300 19.32 -7.30 -3.37
N LYS A 301 19.16 -6.00 -3.18
CA LYS A 301 20.13 -4.97 -3.54
C LYS A 301 20.13 -3.98 -2.39
N PRO A 302 21.29 -3.73 -1.72
CA PRO A 302 21.33 -2.77 -0.62
C PRO A 302 20.88 -1.39 -1.08
N GLY A 303 20.02 -0.75 -0.28
CA GLY A 303 19.61 0.62 -0.51
C GLY A 303 20.80 1.58 -0.38
N GLU A 304 20.74 2.67 -1.10
CA GLU A 304 21.75 3.73 -1.03
C GLU A 304 21.63 4.51 0.29
N ILE A 305 22.77 5.03 0.78
CA ILE A 305 22.82 5.95 1.91
C ILE A 305 23.04 7.35 1.33
N PRO A 306 22.02 8.22 1.31
CA PRO A 306 22.17 9.61 0.87
C PRO A 306 23.17 10.36 1.78
N VAL A 307 23.80 11.40 1.26
CA VAL A 307 24.77 12.22 2.03
C VAL A 307 24.11 12.82 3.29
N ASN A 308 22.87 13.28 3.19
CA ASN A 308 22.09 13.84 4.29
C ASN A 308 20.67 13.24 4.28
N PRO A 309 20.47 12.02 4.75
CA PRO A 309 19.15 11.42 4.78
C PRO A 309 18.27 12.11 5.83
N TYR A 310 17.02 12.36 5.48
CA TYR A 310 16.01 12.74 6.47
C TYR A 310 15.62 11.52 7.30
N PHE A 311 15.28 11.74 8.57
CA PHE A 311 14.79 10.65 9.42
C PHE A 311 13.28 10.50 9.21
N PRO A 312 12.79 9.32 8.82
CA PRO A 312 11.37 9.11 8.56
C PRO A 312 10.51 9.20 9.83
N GLU A 313 9.35 9.82 9.69
CA GLU A 313 8.31 9.80 10.72
C GLU A 313 7.60 8.44 10.75
N GLY A 314 6.97 8.08 11.87
CA GLY A 314 6.19 6.85 11.98
C GLY A 314 6.99 5.56 12.23
N ILE A 315 8.27 5.66 12.56
CA ILE A 315 9.08 4.52 13.01
C ILE A 315 8.95 4.37 14.53
N TYR A 316 8.29 3.29 14.97
CA TYR A 316 8.14 2.95 16.37
C TYR A 316 9.40 2.24 16.90
N LYS A 317 10.03 2.81 17.91
CA LYS A 317 11.30 2.30 18.49
C LYS A 317 11.14 0.98 19.27
N GLY A 318 9.93 0.61 19.65
CA GLY A 318 9.62 -0.62 20.37
C GLY A 318 9.36 -1.81 19.44
N TRP A 319 8.86 -2.90 20.01
CA TRP A 319 8.36 -4.08 19.31
C TRP A 319 6.84 -4.16 19.44
N ILE A 320 6.13 -4.15 18.29
CA ILE A 320 4.66 -4.09 18.28
C ILE A 320 4.00 -5.44 18.52
N VAL A 321 4.66 -6.56 18.18
CA VAL A 321 4.07 -7.90 18.26
C VAL A 321 3.59 -8.26 19.66
N PRO A 322 4.36 -8.05 20.76
CA PRO A 322 3.85 -8.31 22.11
C PRO A 322 2.60 -7.50 22.47
N LYS A 323 2.54 -6.22 22.01
CA LYS A 323 1.34 -5.39 22.21
C LYS A 323 0.12 -5.95 21.48
N GLY A 324 0.32 -6.46 20.26
CA GLY A 324 -0.75 -7.10 19.50
C GLY A 324 -1.23 -8.41 20.12
N LEU A 325 -0.31 -9.23 20.66
CA LEU A 325 -0.64 -10.52 21.27
C LEU A 325 -1.23 -10.39 22.70
N PHE A 326 -0.62 -9.57 23.55
CA PHE A 326 -0.88 -9.53 24.99
C PHE A 326 -1.45 -8.18 25.48
N GLY A 327 -1.43 -7.13 24.64
CA GLY A 327 -2.00 -5.83 24.99
C GLY A 327 -3.50 -5.93 25.27
N LYS A 328 -3.97 -5.29 26.33
CA LYS A 328 -5.41 -5.09 26.56
C LYS A 328 -5.97 -4.21 25.44
N LYS A 329 -7.24 -4.43 25.08
CA LYS A 329 -7.99 -3.57 24.15
C LYS A 329 -7.99 -2.14 24.63
#